data_a2b028416fe829a1e1796fca2ec420c6
#
_entry.id   a2b028416fe829a1e1796fca2ec420c6
#
_cell.length_a   1.000
_cell.length_b   1.000
_cell.length_c   1.000
_cell.angle_alpha   90.00
_cell.angle_beta   90.00
_cell.angle_gamma   90.00
#
_symmetry.space_group_name_H-M   'P 1'
#
loop_
_entity.id
_entity.type
_entity.pdbx_description
1 polymer ?
#
loop_
_entity_poly.entity_id
_entity_poly.type
_entity_poly.pdbx_seq_one_letter_code
_entity_poly.pdbx_strand_id
1 'polypeptide(L)'
;REFKNTVASVISRYQLIVDTEREVDARKINDNFRMGLAFSGGVDSTAALAVMPKDTVPVFMLRPQTEKSLYNPDAAIKACNSLTEIGYDARIVICDVEYLRDPVGFPTDLSHAIPAILLADELMIDSISFGTVLESAFGIGHEEFRDYGNGAHWRFYGSLFRSAGIELSLPVSGVSEVGTAIITERSHVGDFSQSCIRGNWKNPCMKCWKCFRKGLLNSALGNEMIESSEMGDIIPSNEIRSKLSSKPISHENVLEYSLQRIKTGQNKFLGLLKNRVDRGSHLDFLECWYSPSLEFVPKKYRREVRENIFNYLNPMSDEDLLLVSDWNMKEFIDSEDVRDFSKDLDIEILSMNGRKNG
;
A
#
# COMPACT_ATOMS: atom_id res chain seq x y z
N ARG A 1 27.15 17.44 -0.93
CA ARG A 1 26.94 18.45 0.15
C ARG A 1 25.49 18.45 0.60
N GLU A 2 24.52 18.46 -0.32
CA GLU A 2 23.08 18.43 -0.03
C GLU A 2 22.67 17.14 0.69
N PHE A 3 23.07 15.98 0.21
CA PHE A 3 22.87 14.69 0.88
C PHE A 3 23.32 14.70 2.35
N LYS A 4 24.55 15.18 2.61
CA LYS A 4 25.10 15.27 3.96
C LYS A 4 24.24 16.18 4.87
N ASN A 5 23.79 17.31 4.34
CA ASN A 5 22.96 18.25 5.09
C ASN A 5 21.57 17.66 5.37
N THR A 6 20.97 16.98 4.41
CA THR A 6 19.67 16.32 4.56
C THR A 6 19.72 15.23 5.62
N VAL A 7 20.72 14.36 5.58
CA VAL A 7 20.88 13.30 6.58
C VAL A 7 21.20 13.88 7.96
N ALA A 8 22.08 14.87 8.05
CA ALA A 8 22.43 15.53 9.31
C ALA A 8 21.24 16.25 9.97
N SER A 9 20.29 16.76 9.18
CA SER A 9 19.07 17.42 9.72
C SER A 9 18.12 16.46 10.44
N VAL A 10 18.16 15.17 10.12
CA VAL A 10 17.25 14.16 10.67
C VAL A 10 17.92 13.27 11.70
N ILE A 11 19.22 12.98 11.54
CA ILE A 11 19.98 12.11 12.45
C ILE A 11 20.94 12.97 13.29
N SER A 12 20.40 13.89 14.07
CA SER A 12 21.19 14.76 14.92
C SER A 12 21.97 14.02 16.04
N ARG A 13 21.61 12.76 16.31
CA ARG A 13 22.26 11.93 17.36
C ARG A 13 23.49 11.17 16.88
N TYR A 14 23.75 11.11 15.58
CA TYR A 14 24.86 10.36 15.01
C TYR A 14 25.72 11.27 14.15
N GLN A 15 27.02 11.22 14.38
CA GLN A 15 27.96 11.89 13.50
C GLN A 15 28.09 11.07 12.22
N LEU A 16 27.45 11.49 11.12
CA LEU A 16 27.61 10.88 9.84
C LEU A 16 28.92 11.39 9.21
N ILE A 17 29.90 10.51 9.10
CA ILE A 17 31.12 10.77 8.34
C ILE A 17 30.90 10.18 6.95
N VAL A 18 30.75 11.05 5.94
CA VAL A 18 30.75 10.65 4.53
C VAL A 18 32.12 10.99 4.01
N ASP A 19 32.93 9.96 3.82
CA ASP A 19 34.23 10.07 3.16
C ASP A 19 34.02 9.76 1.68
N THR A 20 34.17 10.78 0.83
CA THR A 20 34.10 10.62 -0.62
C THR A 20 35.42 11.13 -1.20
N GLU A 21 36.18 10.24 -1.78
CA GLU A 21 37.44 10.58 -2.48
C GLU A 21 37.23 11.45 -3.74
N ARG A 22 35.98 11.53 -4.23
CA ARG A 22 35.62 12.28 -5.44
C ARG A 22 34.31 13.04 -5.29
N GLU A 23 34.26 14.26 -5.78
CA GLU A 23 33.01 14.93 -6.09
C GLU A 23 32.40 14.24 -7.32
N VAL A 24 31.13 13.84 -7.20
CA VAL A 24 30.37 13.24 -8.29
C VAL A 24 29.55 14.34 -8.95
N ASP A 25 29.65 14.43 -10.26
CA ASP A 25 28.83 15.35 -11.04
C ASP A 25 27.33 15.03 -10.86
N ALA A 26 26.51 16.08 -10.89
CA ALA A 26 25.06 15.90 -10.89
C ALA A 26 24.61 15.09 -12.11
N ARG A 27 23.65 14.20 -11.92
CA ARG A 27 23.05 13.45 -13.03
C ARG A 27 22.49 14.40 -14.08
N LYS A 28 22.81 14.14 -15.35
CA LYS A 28 22.27 14.88 -16.50
C LYS A 28 21.01 14.17 -16.98
N ILE A 29 19.86 14.68 -16.56
CA ILE A 29 18.54 14.18 -16.94
C ILE A 29 18.07 14.90 -18.21
N ASN A 30 17.45 14.18 -19.13
CA ASN A 30 16.84 14.70 -20.36
C ASN A 30 15.45 14.10 -20.58
N ASP A 31 14.78 14.47 -21.65
CA ASP A 31 13.40 14.04 -21.94
C ASP A 31 13.24 12.53 -22.19
N ASN A 32 14.31 11.81 -22.49
CA ASN A 32 14.28 10.36 -22.71
C ASN A 32 14.25 9.56 -21.40
N PHE A 33 14.41 10.22 -20.26
CA PHE A 33 14.27 9.57 -18.97
C PHE A 33 12.79 9.29 -18.66
N ARG A 34 12.55 8.19 -17.96
CA ARG A 34 11.22 7.63 -17.65
C ARG A 34 11.03 7.37 -16.15
N MET A 35 9.81 7.05 -15.76
CA MET A 35 9.53 6.68 -14.38
C MET A 35 9.95 5.24 -14.08
N GLY A 36 10.51 5.02 -12.90
CA GLY A 36 10.63 3.70 -12.29
C GLY A 36 9.50 3.46 -11.27
N LEU A 37 9.13 2.22 -11.07
CA LEU A 37 8.18 1.79 -10.03
C LEU A 37 8.83 0.71 -9.17
N ALA A 38 8.90 0.93 -7.86
CA ALA A 38 9.20 -0.11 -6.91
C ALA A 38 8.02 -1.10 -6.85
N PHE A 39 8.04 -2.08 -7.74
CA PHE A 39 6.92 -2.98 -8.02
C PHE A 39 6.95 -4.19 -7.09
N SER A 40 5.83 -4.49 -6.44
CA SER A 40 5.70 -5.63 -5.52
C SER A 40 4.81 -6.76 -6.05
N GLY A 41 4.13 -6.57 -7.18
CA GLY A 41 3.11 -7.49 -7.69
C GLY A 41 1.79 -7.44 -6.92
N GLY A 42 1.65 -6.57 -5.92
CA GLY A 42 0.41 -6.37 -5.16
C GLY A 42 -0.54 -5.38 -5.84
N VAL A 43 -1.81 -5.40 -5.42
CA VAL A 43 -2.89 -4.55 -5.97
C VAL A 43 -2.46 -3.08 -6.05
N ASP A 44 -1.90 -2.53 -4.98
CA ASP A 44 -1.59 -1.10 -4.90
C ASP A 44 -0.45 -0.70 -5.85
N SER A 45 0.60 -1.54 -6.00
CA SER A 45 1.66 -1.31 -6.99
C SER A 45 1.21 -1.56 -8.42
N THR A 46 0.26 -2.47 -8.63
CA THR A 46 -0.35 -2.72 -9.96
C THR A 46 -1.25 -1.55 -10.36
N ALA A 47 -2.04 -1.02 -9.43
CA ALA A 47 -2.82 0.20 -9.67
C ALA A 47 -1.92 1.41 -9.98
N ALA A 48 -0.80 1.55 -9.27
CA ALA A 48 0.18 2.58 -9.57
C ALA A 48 0.71 2.43 -11.01
N LEU A 49 1.10 1.21 -11.42
CA LEU A 49 1.56 0.95 -12.79
C LEU A 49 0.50 1.30 -13.84
N ALA A 50 -0.77 0.97 -13.57
CA ALA A 50 -1.87 1.21 -14.49
C ALA A 50 -2.14 2.70 -14.78
N VAL A 51 -1.80 3.58 -13.84
CA VAL A 51 -2.00 5.05 -13.98
C VAL A 51 -0.72 5.81 -14.36
N MET A 52 0.42 5.13 -14.41
CA MET A 52 1.70 5.71 -14.82
C MET A 52 1.88 5.66 -16.35
N PRO A 53 2.86 6.41 -16.92
CA PRO A 53 3.23 6.29 -18.32
C PRO A 53 3.54 4.85 -18.75
N LYS A 54 3.20 4.50 -19.98
CA LYS A 54 3.38 3.12 -20.50
C LYS A 54 4.83 2.65 -20.54
N ASP A 55 5.77 3.57 -20.65
CA ASP A 55 7.22 3.30 -20.67
C ASP A 55 7.82 3.18 -19.27
N THR A 56 7.01 3.24 -18.22
CA THR A 56 7.43 3.02 -16.83
C THR A 56 8.15 1.68 -16.67
N VAL A 57 9.23 1.68 -15.89
CA VAL A 57 10.02 0.49 -15.59
C VAL A 57 9.62 -0.11 -14.24
N PRO A 58 8.88 -1.23 -14.19
CA PRO A 58 8.65 -1.95 -12.95
C PRO A 58 9.93 -2.64 -12.47
N VAL A 59 10.38 -2.37 -11.26
CA VAL A 59 11.56 -3.01 -10.66
C VAL A 59 11.13 -3.77 -9.41
N PHE A 60 11.20 -5.08 -9.47
CA PHE A 60 10.90 -5.96 -8.35
C PHE A 60 12.16 -6.32 -7.58
N MET A 61 12.17 -6.02 -6.28
CA MET A 61 13.22 -6.43 -5.37
C MET A 61 12.99 -7.88 -4.91
N LEU A 62 13.74 -8.80 -5.49
CA LEU A 62 13.70 -10.21 -5.09
C LEU A 62 14.59 -10.41 -3.86
N ARG A 63 13.94 -10.73 -2.74
CA ARG A 63 14.62 -11.00 -1.47
C ARG A 63 15.11 -12.46 -1.43
N PRO A 64 16.33 -12.72 -0.94
CA PRO A 64 16.75 -14.08 -0.66
C PRO A 64 15.80 -14.78 0.31
N GLN A 65 15.45 -16.01 0.04
CA GLN A 65 14.63 -16.82 0.93
C GLN A 65 15.48 -17.39 2.06
N THR A 66 14.91 -17.46 3.27
CA THR A 66 15.47 -18.18 4.41
C THR A 66 14.48 -19.24 4.85
N GLU A 67 14.96 -20.29 5.52
CA GLU A 67 14.14 -21.41 6.02
C GLU A 67 13.00 -20.96 6.95
N LYS A 68 13.16 -19.83 7.63
CA LYS A 68 12.16 -19.25 8.56
C LYS A 68 11.23 -18.21 7.90
N SER A 69 11.45 -17.86 6.64
CA SER A 69 10.67 -16.84 5.96
C SER A 69 9.34 -17.40 5.46
N LEU A 70 8.25 -16.70 5.80
CA LEU A 70 6.94 -16.95 5.19
C LEU A 70 6.79 -16.26 3.82
N TYR A 71 7.81 -15.55 3.37
CA TYR A 71 7.80 -14.87 2.09
C TYR A 71 7.93 -15.85 0.93
N ASN A 72 7.02 -15.74 -0.03
CA ASN A 72 7.05 -16.50 -1.28
C ASN A 72 7.04 -15.49 -2.46
N PRO A 73 8.12 -15.44 -3.26
CA PRO A 73 8.21 -14.49 -4.38
C PRO A 73 7.47 -14.96 -5.63
N ASP A 74 6.91 -16.17 -5.68
CA ASP A 74 6.35 -16.78 -6.89
C ASP A 74 5.37 -15.87 -7.61
N ALA A 75 4.40 -15.29 -6.89
CA ALA A 75 3.40 -14.41 -7.47
C ALA A 75 4.01 -13.14 -8.08
N ALA A 76 4.98 -12.51 -7.41
CA ALA A 76 5.62 -11.29 -7.90
C ALA A 76 6.54 -11.57 -9.10
N ILE A 77 7.25 -12.70 -9.10
CA ILE A 77 8.05 -13.15 -10.26
C ILE A 77 7.16 -13.39 -11.47
N LYS A 78 6.03 -14.08 -11.28
CA LYS A 78 5.06 -14.33 -12.35
C LYS A 78 4.47 -13.02 -12.90
N ALA A 79 4.10 -12.09 -12.00
CA ALA A 79 3.64 -10.77 -12.39
C ALA A 79 4.66 -10.02 -13.25
N CYS A 80 5.94 -9.99 -12.85
CA CYS A 80 7.00 -9.36 -13.65
C CYS A 80 7.18 -10.02 -15.02
N ASN A 81 7.15 -11.35 -15.08
CA ASN A 81 7.28 -12.07 -16.35
C ASN A 81 6.10 -11.75 -17.27
N SER A 82 4.88 -11.77 -16.76
CA SER A 82 3.69 -11.41 -17.55
C SER A 82 3.72 -9.95 -18.02
N LEU A 83 4.22 -9.03 -17.20
CA LEU A 83 4.44 -7.63 -17.63
C LEU A 83 5.45 -7.54 -18.78
N THR A 84 6.53 -8.35 -18.73
CA THR A 84 7.52 -8.40 -19.82
C THR A 84 6.88 -8.94 -21.10
N GLU A 85 6.04 -9.96 -21.02
CA GLU A 85 5.34 -10.56 -22.16
C GLU A 85 4.42 -9.56 -22.87
N ILE A 86 3.83 -8.61 -22.14
CA ILE A 86 3.00 -7.54 -22.74
C ILE A 86 3.75 -6.25 -23.04
N GLY A 87 5.09 -6.28 -22.96
CA GLY A 87 5.97 -5.22 -23.46
C GLY A 87 6.51 -4.22 -22.43
N TYR A 88 6.30 -4.42 -21.13
CA TYR A 88 6.98 -3.63 -20.11
C TYR A 88 8.44 -4.07 -19.95
N ASP A 89 9.32 -3.12 -19.64
CA ASP A 89 10.72 -3.39 -19.28
C ASP A 89 10.82 -3.76 -17.79
N ALA A 90 10.13 -4.83 -17.38
CA ALA A 90 10.10 -5.26 -16.00
C ALA A 90 11.41 -5.93 -15.56
N ARG A 91 11.94 -5.53 -14.40
CA ARG A 91 13.23 -6.00 -13.89
C ARG A 91 13.06 -6.73 -12.56
N ILE A 92 13.71 -7.88 -12.42
CA ILE A 92 13.79 -8.64 -11.17
C ILE A 92 15.23 -8.54 -10.68
N VAL A 93 15.44 -7.95 -9.51
CA VAL A 93 16.78 -7.68 -8.97
C VAL A 93 16.91 -8.30 -7.59
N ILE A 94 17.89 -9.19 -7.42
CA ILE A 94 18.21 -9.79 -6.13
C ILE A 94 18.83 -8.73 -5.22
N CYS A 95 18.27 -8.58 -4.01
CA CYS A 95 18.76 -7.60 -3.05
C CYS A 95 18.52 -8.12 -1.63
N ASP A 96 19.56 -8.07 -0.81
CA ASP A 96 19.60 -8.59 0.55
C ASP A 96 19.59 -7.49 1.63
N VAL A 97 19.22 -6.27 1.27
CA VAL A 97 19.23 -5.08 2.15
C VAL A 97 18.50 -5.29 3.48
N GLU A 98 17.51 -6.18 3.53
CA GLU A 98 16.79 -6.47 4.77
C GLU A 98 17.66 -7.16 5.84
N TYR A 99 18.78 -7.78 5.44
CA TYR A 99 19.74 -8.40 6.36
C TYR A 99 20.70 -7.40 7.01
N LEU A 100 20.65 -6.13 6.61
CA LEU A 100 21.38 -5.06 7.27
C LEU A 100 20.76 -4.67 8.62
N ARG A 101 19.57 -5.23 8.93
CA ARG A 101 18.85 -4.95 10.17
C ARG A 101 18.74 -6.20 11.06
N ASP A 102 18.83 -6.00 12.38
CA ASP A 102 18.51 -7.01 13.39
C ASP A 102 17.33 -6.52 14.27
N PRO A 103 16.21 -7.20 14.37
CA PRO A 103 15.87 -8.41 13.58
C PRO A 103 15.73 -8.11 12.09
N VAL A 104 15.95 -9.14 11.26
CA VAL A 104 15.85 -9.03 9.80
C VAL A 104 14.56 -8.37 9.36
N GLY A 105 14.65 -7.42 8.47
CA GLY A 105 13.52 -6.66 7.94
C GLY A 105 13.96 -5.39 7.22
N PHE A 106 13.03 -4.71 6.57
CA PHE A 106 13.36 -3.48 5.87
C PHE A 106 13.81 -2.39 6.83
N PRO A 107 14.97 -1.74 6.56
CA PRO A 107 15.42 -0.58 7.34
C PRO A 107 14.43 0.59 7.29
N THR A 108 13.78 0.80 6.15
CA THR A 108 12.75 1.83 5.93
C THR A 108 11.67 1.33 4.99
N ASP A 109 10.53 2.01 4.95
CA ASP A 109 9.41 1.69 4.06
C ASP A 109 9.78 1.80 2.56
N LEU A 110 10.79 2.61 2.24
CA LEU A 110 11.26 2.86 0.88
C LEU A 110 12.46 1.98 0.47
N SER A 111 12.90 1.07 1.33
CA SER A 111 14.09 0.22 1.05
C SER A 111 13.94 -0.62 -0.22
N HIS A 112 12.72 -0.97 -0.60
CA HIS A 112 12.45 -1.73 -1.82
C HIS A 112 12.69 -0.94 -3.11
N ALA A 113 12.98 0.36 -3.02
CA ALA A 113 13.45 1.16 -4.15
C ALA A 113 14.96 1.04 -4.42
N ILE A 114 15.73 0.48 -3.50
CA ILE A 114 17.21 0.42 -3.63
C ILE A 114 17.64 -0.17 -4.98
N PRO A 115 17.08 -1.29 -5.47
CA PRO A 115 17.43 -1.80 -6.80
C PRO A 115 17.17 -0.80 -7.93
N ALA A 116 16.06 -0.09 -7.89
CA ALA A 116 15.74 0.92 -8.90
C ALA A 116 16.69 2.14 -8.83
N ILE A 117 17.12 2.52 -7.63
CA ILE A 117 18.12 3.60 -7.43
C ILE A 117 19.46 3.18 -8.02
N LEU A 118 19.92 1.97 -7.75
CA LEU A 118 21.20 1.45 -8.24
C LEU A 118 21.23 1.31 -9.77
N LEU A 119 20.11 1.00 -10.38
CA LEU A 119 19.97 0.83 -11.84
C LEU A 119 19.46 2.09 -12.55
N ALA A 120 19.31 3.22 -11.84
CA ALA A 120 18.63 4.40 -12.37
C ALA A 120 19.30 4.97 -13.63
N ASP A 121 20.63 4.92 -13.73
CA ASP A 121 21.36 5.39 -14.93
C ASP A 121 21.22 4.40 -16.09
N GLU A 122 21.38 3.11 -15.85
CA GLU A 122 21.23 2.06 -16.86
C GLU A 122 19.82 2.04 -17.46
N LEU A 123 18.81 2.18 -16.61
CA LEU A 123 17.40 2.15 -16.99
C LEU A 123 16.85 3.52 -17.40
N MET A 124 17.67 4.57 -17.40
CA MET A 124 17.27 5.96 -17.66
C MET A 124 16.05 6.40 -16.81
N ILE A 125 16.10 6.15 -15.51
CA ILE A 125 15.05 6.51 -14.58
C ILE A 125 15.34 7.88 -13.96
N ASP A 126 14.38 8.83 -14.03
CA ASP A 126 14.45 10.16 -13.39
C ASP A 126 13.61 10.26 -12.12
N SER A 127 12.72 9.31 -11.90
CA SER A 127 11.86 9.28 -10.72
C SER A 127 11.53 7.86 -10.31
N ILE A 128 11.36 7.60 -9.01
CA ILE A 128 10.97 6.29 -8.48
C ILE A 128 9.64 6.42 -7.75
N SER A 129 8.70 5.59 -8.16
CA SER A 129 7.32 5.58 -7.67
C SER A 129 7.04 4.41 -6.75
N PHE A 130 6.02 4.61 -5.90
CA PHE A 130 5.53 3.63 -4.93
C PHE A 130 4.01 3.53 -5.00
N GLY A 131 3.48 2.35 -4.69
CA GLY A 131 2.06 2.10 -4.53
C GLY A 131 1.53 2.54 -3.14
N THR A 132 1.93 3.71 -2.68
CA THR A 132 1.44 4.28 -1.42
C THR A 132 0.03 4.81 -1.62
N VAL A 133 -0.93 4.32 -0.82
CA VAL A 133 -2.36 4.64 -0.92
C VAL A 133 -2.79 5.73 0.05
N LEU A 134 -4.01 6.23 -0.10
CA LEU A 134 -4.62 7.32 0.69
C LEU A 134 -4.50 7.06 2.20
N GLU A 135 -4.78 5.84 2.64
CA GLU A 135 -4.69 5.43 4.03
C GLU A 135 -3.28 5.62 4.60
N SER A 136 -2.28 5.23 3.83
CA SER A 136 -0.87 5.33 4.24
C SER A 136 -0.33 6.74 4.15
N ALA A 137 -0.74 7.51 3.12
CA ALA A 137 -0.27 8.87 2.91
C ALA A 137 -0.97 9.86 3.85
N PHE A 138 -2.29 9.84 3.90
CA PHE A 138 -3.07 10.88 4.59
C PHE A 138 -3.73 10.40 5.88
N GLY A 139 -3.53 9.15 6.27
CA GLY A 139 -4.02 8.64 7.55
C GLY A 139 -5.51 8.30 7.59
N ILE A 140 -6.16 8.21 6.42
CA ILE A 140 -7.56 7.79 6.36
C ILE A 140 -7.68 6.34 6.84
N GLY A 141 -8.63 6.07 7.74
CA GLY A 141 -8.71 4.76 8.43
C GLY A 141 -7.70 4.57 9.56
N HIS A 142 -7.00 5.63 9.94
CA HIS A 142 -6.21 5.80 11.15
C HIS A 142 -6.84 6.88 12.04
N GLU A 143 -6.20 7.22 13.15
CA GLU A 143 -6.76 8.14 14.16
C GLU A 143 -7.17 9.49 13.60
N GLU A 144 -6.33 10.10 12.76
CA GLU A 144 -6.59 11.43 12.20
C GLU A 144 -5.86 11.65 10.86
N PHE A 145 -6.35 12.64 10.12
CA PHE A 145 -5.71 13.14 8.91
C PHE A 145 -4.25 13.54 9.19
N ARG A 146 -3.40 13.25 8.23
CA ARG A 146 -1.99 13.68 8.21
C ARG A 146 -1.71 14.49 6.95
N ASP A 147 -1.22 15.70 7.12
CA ASP A 147 -0.66 16.47 6.00
C ASP A 147 0.68 15.84 5.58
N TYR A 148 0.60 14.91 4.63
CA TYR A 148 1.77 14.17 4.18
C TYR A 148 2.86 15.07 3.59
N GLY A 149 2.47 16.12 2.84
CA GLY A 149 3.38 17.07 2.20
C GLY A 149 4.25 17.83 3.20
N ASN A 150 3.68 18.20 4.33
CA ASN A 150 4.37 18.84 5.44
C ASN A 150 4.98 17.83 6.42
N GLY A 151 4.72 16.54 6.23
CA GLY A 151 5.23 15.47 7.08
C GLY A 151 6.76 15.29 6.99
N ALA A 152 7.37 14.85 8.09
CA ALA A 152 8.82 14.61 8.16
C ALA A 152 9.26 13.55 7.12
N HIS A 153 8.43 12.54 6.87
CA HIS A 153 8.71 11.46 5.92
C HIS A 153 8.91 12.00 4.50
N TRP A 154 7.94 12.77 3.97
CA TRP A 154 8.03 13.36 2.63
C TRP A 154 9.20 14.33 2.51
N ARG A 155 9.36 15.23 3.48
CA ARG A 155 10.46 16.21 3.47
C ARG A 155 11.83 15.55 3.51
N PHE A 156 11.99 14.50 4.29
CA PHE A 156 13.25 13.78 4.38
C PHE A 156 13.55 12.98 3.10
N TYR A 157 12.66 12.05 2.74
CA TYR A 157 12.90 11.17 1.58
C TYR A 157 12.86 11.92 0.25
N GLY A 158 11.94 12.86 0.08
CA GLY A 158 11.90 13.69 -1.13
C GLY A 158 13.18 14.50 -1.33
N SER A 159 13.79 15.02 -0.26
CA SER A 159 15.09 15.70 -0.32
C SER A 159 16.23 14.72 -0.59
N LEU A 160 16.20 13.54 0.04
CA LEU A 160 17.21 12.49 -0.16
C LEU A 160 17.23 11.99 -1.61
N PHE A 161 16.08 11.68 -2.17
CA PHE A 161 15.95 11.25 -3.56
C PHE A 161 16.43 12.34 -4.53
N ARG A 162 16.01 13.60 -4.34
CA ARG A 162 16.49 14.72 -5.16
C ARG A 162 17.99 14.91 -5.09
N SER A 163 18.62 14.69 -3.95
CA SER A 163 20.09 14.79 -3.84
C SER A 163 20.83 13.72 -4.64
N ALA A 164 20.16 12.61 -4.97
CA ALA A 164 20.65 11.58 -5.89
C ALA A 164 20.26 11.86 -7.35
N GLY A 165 19.61 12.99 -7.66
CA GLY A 165 19.12 13.32 -8.99
C GLY A 165 17.96 12.43 -9.45
N ILE A 166 17.13 11.98 -8.51
CA ILE A 166 15.93 11.15 -8.74
C ILE A 166 14.77 11.81 -7.99
N GLU A 167 13.58 11.89 -8.59
CA GLU A 167 12.42 12.39 -7.88
C GLU A 167 11.65 11.23 -7.21
N LEU A 168 11.19 11.44 -5.97
CA LEU A 168 10.24 10.56 -5.31
C LEU A 168 8.84 10.82 -5.87
N SER A 169 8.10 9.76 -6.21
CA SER A 169 6.77 9.84 -6.80
C SER A 169 5.77 8.91 -6.11
N LEU A 170 4.55 9.41 -5.87
CA LEU A 170 3.47 8.67 -5.23
C LEU A 170 2.18 8.79 -6.05
N PRO A 171 2.09 8.12 -7.21
CA PRO A 171 1.00 8.33 -8.18
C PRO A 171 -0.39 7.96 -7.68
N VAL A 172 -0.48 7.06 -6.69
CA VAL A 172 -1.76 6.61 -6.12
C VAL A 172 -1.95 7.04 -4.66
N SER A 173 -1.17 8.04 -4.18
CA SER A 173 -1.30 8.49 -2.78
C SER A 173 -2.65 9.14 -2.46
N GLY A 174 -3.38 9.61 -3.44
CA GLY A 174 -4.76 10.09 -3.29
C GLY A 174 -5.82 9.04 -3.63
N VAL A 175 -5.42 7.80 -3.89
CA VAL A 175 -6.32 6.69 -4.19
C VAL A 175 -6.37 5.75 -2.99
N SER A 176 -7.56 5.43 -2.50
CA SER A 176 -7.76 4.50 -1.39
C SER A 176 -7.46 3.05 -1.80
N GLU A 177 -7.39 2.13 -0.83
CA GLU A 177 -7.35 0.70 -1.16
C GLU A 177 -8.58 0.20 -1.94
N VAL A 178 -9.73 0.86 -1.77
CA VAL A 178 -10.93 0.62 -2.58
C VAL A 178 -10.69 1.06 -4.01
N GLY A 179 -10.22 2.29 -4.19
CA GLY A 179 -9.88 2.83 -5.50
C GLY A 179 -8.79 2.04 -6.22
N THR A 180 -7.73 1.58 -5.50
CA THR A 180 -6.69 0.75 -6.13
C THR A 180 -7.20 -0.62 -6.55
N ALA A 181 -8.17 -1.20 -5.83
CA ALA A 181 -8.84 -2.44 -6.25
C ALA A 181 -9.65 -2.20 -7.54
N ILE A 182 -10.40 -1.11 -7.64
CA ILE A 182 -11.18 -0.72 -8.83
C ILE A 182 -10.26 -0.49 -10.04
N ILE A 183 -9.17 0.29 -9.86
CA ILE A 183 -8.19 0.51 -10.94
C ILE A 183 -7.59 -0.81 -11.41
N THR A 184 -7.16 -1.65 -10.47
CA THR A 184 -6.52 -2.93 -10.80
C THR A 184 -7.47 -3.82 -11.59
N GLU A 185 -8.70 -3.99 -11.14
CA GLU A 185 -9.71 -4.81 -11.81
C GLU A 185 -9.99 -4.36 -13.24
N ARG A 186 -10.09 -3.04 -13.48
CA ARG A 186 -10.40 -2.48 -14.78
C ARG A 186 -9.21 -2.32 -15.71
N SER A 187 -7.99 -2.53 -15.19
CA SER A 187 -6.76 -2.30 -15.94
C SER A 187 -6.31 -3.54 -16.71
N HIS A 188 -5.58 -3.32 -17.81
CA HIS A 188 -4.96 -4.37 -18.62
C HIS A 188 -3.85 -5.17 -17.90
N VAL A 189 -3.39 -4.69 -16.74
CA VAL A 189 -2.37 -5.34 -15.91
C VAL A 189 -2.95 -6.00 -14.65
N GLY A 190 -4.26 -5.89 -14.46
CA GLY A 190 -4.94 -6.34 -13.24
C GLY A 190 -4.79 -7.83 -12.95
N ASP A 191 -4.88 -8.66 -14.00
CA ASP A 191 -4.75 -10.12 -13.91
C ASP A 191 -3.39 -10.58 -13.36
N PHE A 192 -2.39 -9.70 -13.34
CA PHE A 192 -1.04 -9.99 -12.84
C PHE A 192 -0.86 -9.63 -11.37
N SER A 193 -1.91 -9.17 -10.69
CA SER A 193 -1.79 -8.72 -9.30
C SER A 193 -2.09 -9.82 -8.29
N GLN A 194 -1.29 -9.88 -7.22
CA GLN A 194 -1.58 -10.69 -6.04
C GLN A 194 -0.99 -10.06 -4.78
N SER A 195 -1.83 -9.62 -3.88
CA SER A 195 -1.38 -8.97 -2.63
C SER A 195 -0.77 -9.93 -1.61
N CYS A 196 -1.06 -11.23 -1.70
CA CYS A 196 -0.56 -12.23 -0.76
C CYS A 196 0.89 -12.62 -1.08
N ILE A 197 1.81 -12.28 -0.17
CA ILE A 197 3.24 -12.62 -0.28
C ILE A 197 3.60 -13.99 0.33
N ARG A 198 2.63 -14.81 0.72
CA ARG A 198 2.83 -16.12 1.38
C ARG A 198 2.27 -17.29 0.58
N GLY A 199 1.38 -17.00 -0.36
CA GLY A 199 0.80 -18.01 -1.25
C GLY A 199 1.55 -18.11 -2.57
N ASN A 200 1.24 -19.13 -3.35
CA ASN A 200 1.68 -19.25 -4.73
C ASN A 200 0.84 -18.36 -5.65
N TRP A 201 1.28 -18.21 -6.88
CA TRP A 201 0.53 -17.51 -7.92
C TRP A 201 -0.92 -18.03 -8.06
N LYS A 202 -1.89 -17.14 -8.04
CA LYS A 202 -3.34 -17.43 -8.06
C LYS A 202 -3.83 -18.37 -6.94
N ASN A 203 -3.00 -18.60 -5.92
CA ASN A 203 -3.36 -19.40 -4.74
C ASN A 203 -2.89 -18.67 -3.47
N PRO A 204 -3.58 -17.63 -3.03
CA PRO A 204 -3.25 -16.86 -1.83
C PRO A 204 -3.37 -17.73 -0.58
N CYS A 205 -2.64 -17.38 0.48
CA CYS A 205 -2.56 -18.23 1.69
C CYS A 205 -3.87 -18.27 2.51
N MET A 206 -4.80 -17.37 2.29
CA MET A 206 -6.10 -17.19 2.97
C MET A 206 -6.03 -17.04 4.51
N LYS A 207 -4.83 -16.90 5.09
CA LYS A 207 -4.59 -16.88 6.55
C LYS A 207 -3.96 -15.58 7.06
N CYS A 208 -3.46 -14.71 6.17
CA CYS A 208 -2.83 -13.45 6.56
C CYS A 208 -3.84 -12.29 6.57
N TRP A 209 -3.46 -11.20 7.25
CA TRP A 209 -4.26 -9.98 7.32
C TRP A 209 -4.65 -9.40 5.95
N LYS A 210 -3.72 -9.43 4.99
CA LYS A 210 -3.99 -8.97 3.63
C LYS A 210 -5.06 -9.80 2.93
N CYS A 211 -5.01 -11.13 3.04
CA CYS A 211 -6.03 -12.00 2.44
C CYS A 211 -7.40 -11.74 3.05
N PHE A 212 -7.48 -11.60 4.38
CA PHE A 212 -8.73 -11.31 5.08
C PHE A 212 -9.35 -9.99 4.60
N ARG A 213 -8.59 -8.89 4.67
CA ARG A 213 -9.08 -7.56 4.30
C ARG A 213 -9.43 -7.44 2.81
N LYS A 214 -8.53 -7.90 1.93
CA LYS A 214 -8.76 -7.86 0.47
C LYS A 214 -9.88 -8.81 0.04
N GLY A 215 -10.07 -9.94 0.73
CA GLY A 215 -11.22 -10.83 0.50
C GLY A 215 -12.55 -10.14 0.80
N LEU A 216 -12.66 -9.46 1.95
CA LEU A 216 -13.85 -8.65 2.29
C LEU A 216 -14.10 -7.56 1.24
N LEU A 217 -13.04 -6.85 0.82
CA LEU A 217 -13.15 -5.79 -0.17
C LEU A 217 -13.61 -6.33 -1.53
N ASN A 218 -13.03 -7.43 -2.02
CA ASN A 218 -13.43 -8.05 -3.27
C ASN A 218 -14.91 -8.46 -3.26
N SER A 219 -15.37 -9.04 -2.14
CA SER A 219 -16.80 -9.37 -1.98
C SER A 219 -17.69 -8.13 -2.01
N ALA A 220 -17.24 -7.03 -1.39
CA ALA A 220 -17.98 -5.77 -1.38
C ALA A 220 -18.08 -5.13 -2.79
N LEU A 221 -17.05 -5.30 -3.61
CA LEU A 221 -17.01 -4.83 -5.00
C LEU A 221 -17.75 -5.78 -5.98
N GLY A 222 -18.25 -6.92 -5.51
CA GLY A 222 -19.00 -7.88 -6.34
C GLY A 222 -18.13 -8.79 -7.21
N ASN A 223 -16.81 -8.79 -7.02
CA ASN A 223 -15.86 -9.47 -7.89
C ASN A 223 -15.69 -10.96 -7.59
N GLU A 224 -15.98 -11.38 -6.38
CA GLU A 224 -16.14 -12.77 -5.98
C GLU A 224 -17.03 -12.80 -4.75
N MET A 225 -18.21 -13.40 -4.85
CA MET A 225 -18.96 -13.73 -3.65
C MET A 225 -18.17 -14.79 -2.88
N ILE A 226 -17.40 -14.38 -1.89
CA ILE A 226 -17.07 -15.31 -0.83
C ILE A 226 -18.40 -15.67 -0.21
N GLU A 227 -18.90 -16.85 -0.49
CA GLU A 227 -20.14 -17.31 0.13
C GLU A 227 -19.98 -17.16 1.65
N SER A 228 -21.05 -16.76 2.33
CA SER A 228 -21.04 -16.62 3.79
C SER A 228 -20.60 -17.92 4.50
N SER A 229 -20.68 -19.07 3.82
CA SER A 229 -20.14 -20.37 4.24
C SER A 229 -18.59 -20.41 4.22
N GLU A 230 -17.93 -19.85 3.20
CA GLU A 230 -16.46 -19.85 3.12
C GLU A 230 -15.84 -18.84 4.08
N MET A 231 -16.52 -17.72 4.36
CA MET A 231 -16.13 -16.77 5.40
C MET A 231 -16.37 -17.34 6.81
N GLY A 232 -17.35 -18.23 6.99
CA GLY A 232 -17.58 -18.95 8.24
C GLY A 232 -16.41 -19.87 8.63
N ASP A 233 -15.65 -20.33 7.64
CA ASP A 233 -14.46 -21.17 7.82
C ASP A 233 -13.16 -20.37 8.02
N ILE A 234 -13.18 -19.04 7.79
CA ILE A 234 -12.05 -18.18 8.12
C ILE A 234 -12.04 -17.95 9.64
N ILE A 235 -11.55 -18.93 10.37
CA ILE A 235 -11.21 -18.69 11.77
C ILE A 235 -10.02 -17.76 11.80
N PRO A 236 -10.15 -16.58 12.45
CA PRO A 236 -9.08 -15.60 12.48
C PRO A 236 -7.77 -16.21 12.99
N SER A 237 -6.73 -16.21 12.15
CA SER A 237 -5.38 -16.57 12.58
C SER A 237 -4.91 -15.65 13.71
N ASN A 238 -3.87 -16.01 14.44
CA ASN A 238 -3.30 -15.14 15.47
C ASN A 238 -2.92 -13.75 14.92
N GLU A 239 -2.49 -13.67 13.67
CA GLU A 239 -2.20 -12.40 13.01
C GLU A 239 -3.45 -11.56 12.81
N ILE A 240 -4.53 -12.15 12.29
CA ILE A 240 -5.80 -11.45 12.08
C ILE A 240 -6.36 -10.97 13.42
N ARG A 241 -6.32 -11.79 14.47
CA ARG A 241 -6.76 -11.39 15.81
C ARG A 241 -6.01 -10.22 16.36
N SER A 242 -4.66 -10.27 16.29
CA SER A 242 -3.80 -9.18 16.76
C SER A 242 -4.12 -7.87 16.04
N LYS A 243 -4.49 -7.93 14.74
CA LYS A 243 -4.89 -6.74 13.98
C LYS A 243 -6.28 -6.25 14.36
N LEU A 244 -7.24 -7.15 14.58
CA LEU A 244 -8.60 -6.79 15.00
C LEU A 244 -8.66 -6.22 16.42
N SER A 245 -7.71 -6.59 17.30
CA SER A 245 -7.60 -6.03 18.66
C SER A 245 -6.87 -4.69 18.71
N SER A 246 -6.34 -4.18 17.59
CA SER A 246 -5.69 -2.86 17.55
C SER A 246 -6.74 -1.73 17.54
N LYS A 247 -6.33 -0.54 18.00
CA LYS A 247 -7.15 0.67 18.04
C LYS A 247 -6.40 1.85 17.42
N PRO A 248 -6.86 2.37 16.28
CA PRO A 248 -7.85 1.79 15.37
C PRO A 248 -7.37 0.46 14.77
N ILE A 249 -8.31 -0.29 14.20
CA ILE A 249 -7.96 -1.45 13.37
C ILE A 249 -7.25 -0.91 12.12
N SER A 250 -6.15 -1.54 11.73
CA SER A 250 -5.38 -1.09 10.54
C SER A 250 -6.25 -1.07 9.29
N HIS A 251 -6.40 0.09 8.64
CA HIS A 251 -7.30 0.36 7.50
C HIS A 251 -8.78 0.11 7.86
N GLU A 252 -9.20 0.65 8.99
CA GLU A 252 -10.56 0.45 9.52
C GLU A 252 -11.64 0.97 8.56
N ASN A 253 -11.37 2.07 7.83
CA ASN A 253 -12.23 2.61 6.78
C ASN A 253 -12.54 1.60 5.66
N VAL A 254 -11.56 0.79 5.26
CA VAL A 254 -11.74 -0.24 4.21
C VAL A 254 -12.59 -1.40 4.74
N LEU A 255 -12.45 -1.76 6.02
CA LEU A 255 -13.31 -2.75 6.66
C LEU A 255 -14.73 -2.25 6.79
N GLU A 256 -14.93 -1.01 7.28
CA GLU A 256 -16.24 -0.37 7.37
C GLU A 256 -16.92 -0.32 6.01
N TYR A 257 -16.22 0.20 4.97
CA TYR A 257 -16.69 0.21 3.58
C TYR A 257 -17.16 -1.17 3.11
N SER A 258 -16.33 -2.19 3.34
CA SER A 258 -16.61 -3.55 2.89
C SER A 258 -17.81 -4.14 3.63
N LEU A 259 -17.87 -4.01 4.95
CA LEU A 259 -18.92 -4.61 5.77
C LEU A 259 -20.27 -3.89 5.64
N GLN A 260 -20.30 -2.61 5.25
CA GLN A 260 -21.54 -1.92 4.90
C GLN A 260 -22.19 -2.51 3.64
N ARG A 261 -21.39 -3.02 2.70
CA ARG A 261 -21.84 -3.52 1.39
C ARG A 261 -22.05 -5.03 1.32
N ILE A 262 -21.45 -5.78 2.24
CA ILE A 262 -21.60 -7.24 2.30
C ILE A 262 -22.83 -7.62 3.13
N LYS A 263 -23.57 -8.61 2.65
CA LYS A 263 -24.60 -9.27 3.48
C LYS A 263 -23.93 -10.19 4.48
N THR A 264 -23.82 -9.78 5.73
CA THR A 264 -23.21 -10.58 6.80
C THR A 264 -24.00 -11.84 7.15
N GLY A 265 -25.27 -11.93 6.74
CA GLY A 265 -26.13 -13.10 6.92
C GLY A 265 -26.24 -13.53 8.38
N GLN A 266 -26.08 -14.85 8.63
CA GLN A 266 -26.07 -15.42 9.97
C GLN A 266 -24.64 -15.51 10.57
N ASN A 267 -23.62 -14.97 9.90
CA ASN A 267 -22.25 -15.01 10.40
C ASN A 267 -22.08 -14.02 11.57
N LYS A 268 -22.14 -14.56 12.78
CA LYS A 268 -22.05 -13.78 14.02
C LYS A 268 -20.75 -12.97 14.11
N PHE A 269 -19.62 -13.55 13.71
CA PHE A 269 -18.32 -12.86 13.72
C PHE A 269 -18.32 -11.61 12.81
N LEU A 270 -18.82 -11.75 11.57
CA LEU A 270 -18.91 -10.60 10.64
C LEU A 270 -19.92 -9.55 11.14
N GLY A 271 -21.01 -9.98 11.76
CA GLY A 271 -21.98 -9.06 12.36
C GLY A 271 -21.35 -8.23 13.50
N LEU A 272 -20.60 -8.88 14.39
CA LEU A 272 -19.89 -8.20 15.49
C LEU A 272 -18.78 -7.29 14.95
N LEU A 273 -18.02 -7.74 13.94
CA LEU A 273 -17.01 -6.92 13.32
C LEU A 273 -17.62 -5.69 12.64
N LYS A 274 -18.75 -5.86 11.96
CA LYS A 274 -19.49 -4.72 11.38
C LYS A 274 -19.87 -3.71 12.46
N ASN A 275 -20.50 -4.14 13.55
CA ASN A 275 -20.86 -3.25 14.65
C ASN A 275 -19.63 -2.54 15.25
N ARG A 276 -18.48 -3.22 15.30
CA ARG A 276 -17.23 -2.66 15.86
C ARG A 276 -16.65 -1.54 15.00
N VAL A 277 -16.82 -1.57 13.67
CA VAL A 277 -16.19 -0.61 12.74
C VAL A 277 -17.19 0.39 12.14
N ASP A 278 -18.51 0.16 12.27
CA ASP A 278 -19.53 0.99 11.64
C ASP A 278 -19.72 2.31 12.41
N ARG A 279 -19.30 3.38 11.78
CA ARG A 279 -19.50 4.76 12.28
C ARG A 279 -20.74 5.42 11.68
N GLY A 280 -21.46 4.71 10.81
CA GLY A 280 -22.52 5.29 9.99
C GLY A 280 -21.99 6.32 8.97
N SER A 281 -20.69 6.25 8.64
CA SER A 281 -20.06 7.18 7.73
C SER A 281 -20.41 6.88 6.28
N HIS A 282 -20.54 7.95 5.47
CA HIS A 282 -20.63 7.84 4.03
C HIS A 282 -19.21 7.64 3.45
N LEU A 283 -18.93 6.46 2.91
CA LEU A 283 -17.59 6.06 2.48
C LEU A 283 -17.44 5.93 0.95
N ASP A 284 -18.42 6.42 0.17
CA ASP A 284 -18.35 6.34 -1.30
C ASP A 284 -17.20 7.17 -1.88
N PHE A 285 -16.70 8.17 -1.14
CA PHE A 285 -15.49 8.92 -1.52
C PHE A 285 -14.25 8.03 -1.66
N LEU A 286 -14.23 6.82 -1.05
CA LEU A 286 -13.13 5.87 -1.20
C LEU A 286 -13.05 5.28 -2.62
N GLU A 287 -14.13 5.37 -3.41
CA GLU A 287 -14.15 5.03 -4.84
C GLU A 287 -13.68 6.18 -5.73
N CYS A 288 -13.37 7.34 -5.14
CA CYS A 288 -12.94 8.55 -5.83
C CYS A 288 -11.46 8.86 -5.57
N TRP A 289 -10.92 9.79 -6.34
CA TRP A 289 -9.53 10.23 -6.24
C TRP A 289 -9.40 11.57 -5.52
N TYR A 290 -8.59 11.61 -4.46
CA TYR A 290 -8.18 12.82 -3.75
C TYR A 290 -7.16 13.59 -4.59
N SER A 291 -7.66 14.51 -5.43
CA SER A 291 -6.87 15.21 -6.45
C SER A 291 -5.69 16.07 -5.92
N PRO A 292 -5.70 16.63 -4.69
CA PRO A 292 -4.54 17.34 -4.16
C PRO A 292 -3.26 16.50 -4.11
N SER A 293 -3.38 15.16 -4.02
CA SER A 293 -2.23 14.23 -4.03
C SER A 293 -1.37 14.28 -5.30
N LEU A 294 -1.86 14.91 -6.37
CA LEU A 294 -1.10 15.06 -7.62
C LEU A 294 0.22 15.83 -7.43
N GLU A 295 0.33 16.61 -6.36
CA GLU A 295 1.57 17.30 -6.01
C GLU A 295 2.74 16.34 -5.73
N PHE A 296 2.47 15.09 -5.32
CA PHE A 296 3.47 14.05 -5.07
C PHE A 296 3.91 13.29 -6.33
N VAL A 297 3.46 13.73 -7.49
CA VAL A 297 3.93 13.26 -8.80
C VAL A 297 4.85 14.32 -9.39
N PRO A 298 6.02 13.94 -9.96
CA PRO A 298 6.92 14.89 -10.63
C PRO A 298 6.19 15.68 -11.72
N LYS A 299 6.45 16.98 -11.83
CA LYS A 299 5.73 17.90 -12.72
C LYS A 299 5.64 17.40 -14.17
N LYS A 300 6.70 16.77 -14.66
CA LYS A 300 6.81 16.19 -16.01
C LYS A 300 5.66 15.20 -16.30
N TYR A 301 5.24 14.41 -15.32
CA TYR A 301 4.30 13.30 -15.49
C TYR A 301 2.89 13.59 -14.99
N ARG A 302 2.66 14.72 -14.30
CA ARG A 302 1.36 15.03 -13.66
C ARG A 302 0.17 14.98 -14.60
N ARG A 303 0.32 15.50 -15.82
CA ARG A 303 -0.76 15.53 -16.78
C ARG A 303 -1.19 14.10 -17.15
N GLU A 304 -0.24 13.27 -17.54
CA GLU A 304 -0.51 11.92 -17.98
C GLU A 304 -1.06 11.04 -16.85
N VAL A 305 -0.46 11.11 -15.66
CA VAL A 305 -0.95 10.37 -14.48
C VAL A 305 -2.39 10.80 -14.13
N ARG A 306 -2.69 12.09 -14.16
CA ARG A 306 -4.06 12.59 -13.93
C ARG A 306 -5.04 12.05 -14.97
N GLU A 307 -4.72 12.13 -16.25
CA GLU A 307 -5.55 11.65 -17.34
C GLU A 307 -5.80 10.14 -17.22
N ASN A 308 -4.75 9.39 -16.86
CA ASN A 308 -4.87 7.95 -16.64
C ASN A 308 -5.74 7.59 -15.42
N ILE A 309 -5.64 8.34 -14.31
CA ILE A 309 -6.53 8.13 -13.15
C ILE A 309 -7.98 8.37 -13.53
N PHE A 310 -8.28 9.41 -14.31
CA PHE A 310 -9.65 9.73 -14.76
C PHE A 310 -10.29 8.64 -15.65
N ASN A 311 -9.49 7.76 -16.25
CA ASN A 311 -10.04 6.60 -16.95
C ASN A 311 -10.69 5.57 -16.02
N TYR A 312 -10.42 5.63 -14.74
CA TYR A 312 -10.86 4.65 -13.74
C TYR A 312 -11.73 5.25 -12.63
N LEU A 313 -11.36 6.43 -12.12
CA LEU A 313 -11.96 7.05 -10.94
C LEU A 313 -12.34 8.51 -11.23
N ASN A 314 -13.47 8.94 -10.67
CA ASN A 314 -13.82 10.35 -10.62
C ASN A 314 -13.00 11.07 -9.53
N PRO A 315 -12.76 12.39 -9.66
CA PRO A 315 -12.21 13.16 -8.57
C PRO A 315 -13.24 13.25 -7.43
N MET A 316 -12.76 13.36 -6.20
CA MET A 316 -13.59 13.69 -5.05
C MET A 316 -14.28 15.03 -5.23
N SER A 317 -15.52 15.15 -4.76
CA SER A 317 -16.24 16.43 -4.65
C SER A 317 -15.61 17.32 -3.60
N ASP A 318 -15.99 18.61 -3.56
CA ASP A 318 -15.51 19.54 -2.51
C ASP A 318 -15.92 19.03 -1.10
N GLU A 319 -17.09 18.40 -0.97
CA GLU A 319 -17.56 17.82 0.29
C GLU A 319 -16.69 16.63 0.69
N ASP A 320 -16.33 15.75 -0.27
CA ASP A 320 -15.42 14.62 0.00
C ASP A 320 -14.02 15.09 0.39
N LEU A 321 -13.51 16.15 -0.25
CA LEU A 321 -12.22 16.76 0.10
C LEU A 321 -12.22 17.25 1.55
N LEU A 322 -13.32 17.83 2.02
CA LEU A 322 -13.49 18.24 3.41
C LEU A 322 -13.55 17.03 4.34
N LEU A 323 -14.30 15.97 3.98
CA LEU A 323 -14.33 14.73 4.77
C LEU A 323 -12.93 14.13 4.96
N VAL A 324 -12.08 14.19 3.92
CA VAL A 324 -10.70 13.71 4.01
C VAL A 324 -9.86 14.62 4.91
N SER A 325 -9.92 15.95 4.74
CA SER A 325 -9.12 16.89 5.52
C SER A 325 -9.51 16.94 7.00
N ASP A 326 -10.78 16.69 7.30
CA ASP A 326 -11.34 16.73 8.65
C ASP A 326 -11.38 15.32 9.28
N TRP A 327 -10.78 14.31 8.63
CA TRP A 327 -10.79 12.95 9.12
C TRP A 327 -10.26 12.83 10.54
N ASN A 328 -11.12 12.38 11.44
CA ASN A 328 -10.79 12.15 12.84
C ASN A 328 -11.64 11.01 13.40
N MET A 329 -10.98 10.00 13.94
CA MET A 329 -11.62 8.83 14.54
C MET A 329 -11.45 8.74 16.06
N LYS A 330 -10.76 9.69 16.70
CA LYS A 330 -10.38 9.59 18.12
C LYS A 330 -11.57 9.37 19.04
N GLU A 331 -12.61 10.18 18.89
CA GLU A 331 -13.82 10.05 19.73
C GLU A 331 -14.52 8.71 19.50
N PHE A 332 -14.62 8.25 18.24
CA PHE A 332 -15.22 6.96 17.92
C PHE A 332 -14.42 5.81 18.55
N ILE A 333 -13.09 5.78 18.36
CA ILE A 333 -12.20 4.73 18.87
C ILE A 333 -12.28 4.61 20.40
N ASP A 334 -12.45 5.74 21.09
CA ASP A 334 -12.51 5.82 22.56
C ASP A 334 -13.93 5.70 23.11
N SER A 335 -14.95 5.53 22.26
CA SER A 335 -16.33 5.39 22.68
C SER A 335 -16.57 4.11 23.50
N GLU A 336 -17.63 4.12 24.32
CA GLU A 336 -18.05 2.97 25.13
C GLU A 336 -18.54 1.83 24.22
N ASP A 337 -19.28 2.16 23.16
CA ASP A 337 -19.81 1.21 22.19
C ASP A 337 -18.69 0.41 21.53
N VAL A 338 -17.63 1.09 21.07
CA VAL A 338 -16.44 0.43 20.46
C VAL A 338 -15.74 -0.49 21.46
N ARG A 339 -15.68 -0.12 22.74
CA ARG A 339 -15.10 -0.98 23.78
C ARG A 339 -15.92 -2.25 23.99
N ASP A 340 -17.25 -2.14 24.02
CA ASP A 340 -18.14 -3.27 24.25
C ASP A 340 -18.19 -4.19 23.03
N PHE A 341 -18.32 -3.65 21.82
CA PHE A 341 -18.22 -4.45 20.60
C PHE A 341 -16.86 -5.16 20.45
N SER A 342 -15.76 -4.52 20.89
CA SER A 342 -14.45 -5.16 20.89
C SER A 342 -14.40 -6.36 21.84
N LYS A 343 -14.98 -6.26 23.04
CA LYS A 343 -15.07 -7.38 23.98
C LYS A 343 -15.89 -8.54 23.41
N ASP A 344 -17.05 -8.23 22.82
CA ASP A 344 -17.94 -9.24 22.22
C ASP A 344 -17.27 -9.94 21.06
N LEU A 345 -16.52 -9.19 20.22
CA LEU A 345 -15.73 -9.72 19.13
C LEU A 345 -14.62 -10.65 19.63
N ASP A 346 -13.89 -10.27 20.68
CA ASP A 346 -12.85 -11.11 21.29
C ASP A 346 -13.42 -12.41 21.86
N ILE A 347 -14.57 -12.35 22.53
CA ILE A 347 -15.27 -13.54 23.05
C ILE A 347 -15.67 -14.48 21.90
N GLU A 348 -16.23 -13.95 20.80
CA GLU A 348 -16.61 -14.77 19.65
C GLU A 348 -15.40 -15.42 19.00
N ILE A 349 -14.32 -14.67 18.79
CA ILE A 349 -13.06 -15.20 18.26
C ILE A 349 -12.51 -16.35 19.13
N LEU A 350 -12.58 -16.22 20.45
CA LEU A 350 -12.16 -17.30 21.37
C LEU A 350 -13.06 -18.53 21.26
N SER A 351 -14.38 -18.33 21.14
CA SER A 351 -15.34 -19.42 20.98
C SER A 351 -15.13 -20.22 19.69
N MET A 352 -14.78 -19.55 18.59
CA MET A 352 -14.50 -20.21 17.32
C MET A 352 -13.29 -21.15 17.39
N ASN A 353 -12.32 -20.88 18.27
CA ASN A 353 -11.16 -21.76 18.46
C ASN A 353 -11.44 -22.99 19.32
N GLY A 354 -12.30 -22.85 20.32
CA GLY A 354 -12.72 -23.98 21.13
C GLY A 354 -13.44 -25.07 20.31
N ARG A 355 -14.16 -24.67 19.27
CA ARG A 355 -14.90 -25.60 18.37
C ARG A 355 -14.01 -26.43 17.44
N LYS A 356 -12.74 -26.01 17.18
CA LYS A 356 -11.80 -26.79 16.36
C LYS A 356 -11.01 -27.84 17.11
N ASN A 357 -10.95 -27.75 18.44
CA ASN A 357 -10.18 -28.67 19.29
C ASN A 357 -11.07 -29.73 19.97
N GLY A 358 -12.34 -29.78 19.66
CA GLY A 358 -13.30 -30.81 20.04
C GLY A 358 -13.80 -31.54 18.82
#